data_d477c71d9614d2f7c0781ddfce1e5642
#
_entry.id   d477c71d9614d2f7c0781ddfce1e5642
#
_cell.length_a   1.000
_cell.length_b   1.000
_cell.length_c   1.000
_cell.angle_alpha   90.00
_cell.angle_beta   90.00
_cell.angle_gamma   90.00
#
_symmetry.space_group_name_H-M   'P 1'
#
loop_
_entity.id
_entity.type
_entity.pdbx_description
1 polymer ?
#
loop_
_entity_poly.entity_id
_entity_poly.type
_entity_poly.pdbx_seq_one_letter_code
_entity_poly.pdbx_strand_id
1 'polypeptide(L)'
;IMTYIIAKLTLILELREIMQTKELLGLKIKELRKQKKLTQEKLAEMLNLDAGYISKLEVGRNFPTIGTLEKIAKALDVELYELFQFSPSKELDFKSEITNIYDCLNKEKQYTLYRVAKDLL
;
A
#
# COMPACT_ATOMS: atom_id res chain seq x y z
N ILE A 1 -3.07 -26.70 2.73
CA ILE A 1 -2.02 -25.68 3.00
C ILE A 1 -1.69 -24.93 1.73
N MET A 2 -1.44 -25.61 0.62
CA MET A 2 -1.38 -24.98 -0.70
C MET A 2 -2.65 -24.18 -1.00
N THR A 3 -3.80 -24.78 -0.74
CA THR A 3 -5.10 -24.16 -0.94
C THR A 3 -5.23 -22.88 -0.11
N TYR A 4 -4.74 -22.87 1.12
CA TYR A 4 -4.77 -21.69 1.99
C TYR A 4 -3.87 -20.55 1.46
N ILE A 5 -2.65 -20.88 1.04
CA ILE A 5 -1.70 -19.88 0.50
C ILE A 5 -2.25 -19.29 -0.80
N ILE A 6 -2.74 -20.15 -1.71
CA ILE A 6 -3.34 -19.73 -2.98
C ILE A 6 -4.58 -18.87 -2.72
N ALA A 7 -5.47 -19.31 -1.80
CA ALA A 7 -6.66 -18.55 -1.44
C ALA A 7 -6.31 -17.17 -0.86
N LYS A 8 -5.28 -17.09 -0.01
CA LYS A 8 -4.82 -15.83 0.57
C LYS A 8 -4.21 -14.90 -0.48
N LEU A 9 -3.40 -15.43 -1.39
CA LEU A 9 -2.84 -14.66 -2.50
C LEU A 9 -3.93 -14.19 -3.45
N THR A 10 -4.88 -15.05 -3.78
CA THR A 10 -6.03 -14.71 -4.62
C THR A 10 -6.87 -13.63 -3.98
N LEU A 11 -7.14 -13.72 -2.67
CA LEU A 11 -7.88 -12.71 -1.92
C LEU A 11 -7.18 -11.35 -1.96
N ILE A 12 -5.86 -11.33 -1.79
CA ILE A 12 -5.06 -10.09 -1.87
C ILE A 12 -5.17 -9.47 -3.27
N LEU A 13 -5.07 -10.28 -4.33
CA LEU A 13 -5.20 -9.82 -5.70
C LEU A 13 -6.63 -9.29 -5.98
N GLU A 14 -7.66 -10.00 -5.52
CA GLU A 14 -9.06 -9.58 -5.67
C GLU A 14 -9.34 -8.28 -4.92
N LEU A 15 -8.85 -8.11 -3.70
CA LEU A 15 -8.98 -6.87 -2.95
C LEU A 15 -8.31 -5.72 -3.67
N ARG A 16 -7.17 -5.94 -4.31
CA ARG A 16 -6.47 -4.93 -5.10
C ARG A 16 -7.28 -4.52 -6.33
N GLU A 17 -7.93 -5.48 -7.00
CA GLU A 17 -8.80 -5.20 -8.16
C GLU A 17 -10.09 -4.46 -7.76
N ILE A 18 -10.62 -4.72 -6.56
CA ILE A 18 -11.83 -4.06 -6.04
C ILE A 18 -11.54 -2.62 -5.62
N MET A 19 -10.32 -2.28 -5.22
CA MET A 19 -9.98 -0.94 -4.78
C MET A 19 -10.05 0.05 -5.94
N GLN A 20 -10.86 1.08 -5.74
CA GLN A 20 -11.00 2.16 -6.71
C GLN A 20 -9.80 3.11 -6.68
N THR A 21 -9.60 3.86 -7.76
CA THR A 21 -8.49 4.81 -7.89
C THR A 21 -8.40 5.78 -6.72
N LYS A 22 -9.54 6.29 -6.24
CA LYS A 22 -9.55 7.22 -5.09
C LYS A 22 -9.02 6.59 -3.81
N GLU A 23 -9.26 5.31 -3.59
CA GLU A 23 -8.77 4.56 -2.43
C GLU A 23 -7.27 4.30 -2.54
N LEU A 24 -6.82 3.92 -3.73
CA LEU A 24 -5.40 3.73 -4.02
C LEU A 24 -4.62 5.04 -3.88
N LEU A 25 -5.18 6.14 -4.39
CA LEU A 25 -4.59 7.46 -4.25
C LEU A 25 -4.49 7.87 -2.78
N GLY A 26 -5.55 7.66 -2.01
CA GLY A 26 -5.56 7.94 -0.58
C GLY A 26 -4.49 7.17 0.18
N LEU A 27 -4.34 5.88 -0.11
CA LEU A 27 -3.29 5.04 0.47
C LEU A 27 -1.89 5.52 0.09
N LYS A 28 -1.70 5.92 -1.16
CA LYS A 28 -0.41 6.45 -1.63
C LYS A 28 -0.04 7.74 -0.92
N ILE A 29 -0.98 8.65 -0.78
CA ILE A 29 -0.77 9.91 -0.05
C ILE A 29 -0.43 9.63 1.42
N LYS A 30 -1.14 8.71 2.06
CA LYS A 30 -0.86 8.30 3.44
C LYS A 30 0.55 7.71 3.57
N GLU A 31 0.95 6.85 2.66
CA GLU A 31 2.29 6.25 2.62
C GLU A 31 3.36 7.34 2.52
N LEU A 32 3.24 8.24 1.55
CA LEU A 32 4.20 9.32 1.34
C LEU A 32 4.24 10.29 2.54
N ARG A 33 3.08 10.59 3.12
CA ARG A 33 3.01 11.42 4.32
C ARG A 33 3.79 10.79 5.48
N LYS A 34 3.59 9.50 5.72
CA LYS A 34 4.30 8.77 6.78
C LYS A 34 5.80 8.67 6.53
N GLN A 35 6.22 8.51 5.27
CA GLN A 35 7.63 8.53 4.89
C GLN A 35 8.29 9.88 5.23
N LYS A 36 7.54 10.97 5.10
CA LYS A 36 7.97 12.32 5.49
C LYS A 36 7.79 12.60 6.98
N LYS A 37 7.30 11.64 7.75
CA LYS A 37 7.04 11.77 9.19
C LYS A 37 6.09 12.92 9.52
N LEU A 38 5.12 13.15 8.64
CA LEU A 38 4.09 14.17 8.82
C LEU A 38 2.83 13.54 9.43
N THR A 39 2.19 14.30 10.34
CA THR A 39 0.84 13.97 10.79
C THR A 39 -0.19 14.45 9.77
N GLN A 40 -1.42 13.95 9.84
CA GLN A 40 -2.52 14.46 9.02
C GLN A 40 -2.74 15.95 9.25
N GLU A 41 -2.67 16.38 10.51
CA GLU A 41 -2.81 17.78 10.91
C GLU A 41 -1.71 18.65 10.30
N LYS A 42 -0.47 18.16 10.32
CA LYS A 42 0.67 18.91 9.77
C LYS A 42 0.56 19.06 8.25
N LEU A 43 0.20 17.98 7.56
CA LEU A 43 -0.03 18.05 6.11
C LEU A 43 -1.17 19.02 5.78
N ALA A 44 -2.29 18.94 6.51
CA ALA A 44 -3.42 19.85 6.34
C ALA A 44 -3.00 21.31 6.55
N GLU A 45 -2.22 21.60 7.58
CA GLU A 45 -1.67 22.92 7.84
C GLU A 45 -0.84 23.44 6.67
N MET A 46 0.07 22.61 6.13
CA MET A 46 0.90 22.95 4.98
C MET A 46 0.08 23.29 3.73
N LEU A 47 -1.07 22.64 3.58
CA LEU A 47 -1.98 22.82 2.44
C LEU A 47 -3.06 23.88 2.69
N ASN A 48 -3.11 24.44 3.88
CA ASN A 48 -4.20 25.32 4.33
C ASN A 48 -5.58 24.65 4.19
N LEU A 49 -5.65 23.37 4.56
CA LEU A 49 -6.85 22.54 4.54
C LEU A 49 -7.19 22.04 5.94
N ASP A 50 -8.40 21.55 6.12
CA ASP A 50 -8.83 20.91 7.35
C ASP A 50 -8.23 19.49 7.46
N ALA A 51 -7.78 19.11 8.67
CA ALA A 51 -7.29 17.76 8.93
C ALA A 51 -8.34 16.69 8.63
N GLY A 52 -9.62 16.98 8.82
CA GLY A 52 -10.71 16.09 8.42
C GLY A 52 -10.76 15.81 6.93
N TYR A 53 -10.39 16.78 6.11
CA TYR A 53 -10.27 16.60 4.66
C TYR A 53 -9.16 15.59 4.33
N ILE A 54 -8.00 15.71 4.95
CA ILE A 54 -6.88 14.76 4.74
C ILE A 54 -7.28 13.35 5.19
N SER A 55 -7.94 13.24 6.33
CA SER A 55 -8.44 11.95 6.83
C SER A 55 -9.38 11.26 5.82
N LYS A 56 -10.34 12.00 5.28
CA LYS A 56 -11.28 11.48 4.27
C LYS A 56 -10.58 11.12 2.96
N LEU A 57 -9.61 11.92 2.56
CA LEU A 57 -8.81 11.68 1.36
C LEU A 57 -8.05 10.36 1.48
N GLU A 58 -7.39 10.12 2.60
CA GLU A 58 -6.57 8.92 2.83
C GLU A 58 -7.38 7.63 2.90
N VAL A 59 -8.66 7.70 3.29
CA VAL A 59 -9.56 6.53 3.27
C VAL A 59 -10.37 6.40 1.97
N GLY A 60 -10.12 7.27 1.00
CA GLY A 60 -10.75 7.18 -0.32
C GLY A 60 -12.17 7.74 -0.41
N ARG A 61 -12.58 8.55 0.55
CA ARG A 61 -13.92 9.17 0.53
C ARG A 61 -14.01 10.41 -0.37
N ASN A 62 -12.88 11.08 -0.58
CA ASN A 62 -12.79 12.27 -1.43
C ASN A 62 -11.82 12.02 -2.56
N PHE A 63 -12.10 12.64 -3.71
CA PHE A 63 -11.13 12.74 -4.80
C PHE A 63 -10.79 14.22 -4.99
N PRO A 64 -9.53 14.63 -4.73
CA PRO A 64 -9.16 16.04 -4.82
C PRO A 64 -9.12 16.52 -6.28
N THR A 65 -9.23 17.83 -6.45
CA THR A 65 -8.99 18.46 -7.76
C THR A 65 -7.52 18.34 -8.14
N ILE A 66 -7.21 18.51 -9.41
CA ILE A 66 -5.81 18.51 -9.90
C ILE A 66 -4.99 19.60 -9.19
N GLY A 67 -5.56 20.79 -8.98
CA GLY A 67 -4.87 21.85 -8.24
C GLY A 67 -4.51 21.45 -6.81
N THR A 68 -5.41 20.75 -6.12
CA THR A 68 -5.13 20.24 -4.78
C THR A 68 -4.08 19.12 -4.82
N LEU A 69 -4.14 18.22 -5.81
CA LEU A 69 -3.14 17.18 -6.00
C LEU A 69 -1.75 17.75 -6.25
N GLU A 70 -1.63 18.80 -7.04
CA GLU A 70 -0.36 19.50 -7.26
C GLU A 70 0.21 20.06 -5.95
N LYS A 71 -0.64 20.66 -5.12
CA LYS A 71 -0.24 21.16 -3.80
C LYS A 71 0.21 20.03 -2.87
N ILE A 72 -0.51 18.92 -2.88
CA ILE A 72 -0.16 17.73 -2.08
C ILE A 72 1.19 17.19 -2.52
N ALA A 73 1.42 17.03 -3.82
CA ALA A 73 2.68 16.55 -4.36
C ALA A 73 3.84 17.46 -3.94
N LYS A 74 3.66 18.77 -4.04
CA LYS A 74 4.64 19.75 -3.63
C LYS A 74 4.95 19.68 -2.13
N ALA A 75 3.92 19.56 -1.30
CA ALA A 75 4.09 19.43 0.16
C ALA A 75 4.81 18.14 0.54
N LEU A 76 4.58 17.06 -0.20
CA LEU A 76 5.23 15.77 0.00
C LEU A 76 6.59 15.65 -0.72
N ASP A 77 7.00 16.68 -1.43
CA ASP A 77 8.25 16.71 -2.20
C ASP A 77 8.36 15.57 -3.22
N VAL A 78 7.28 15.34 -3.94
CA VAL A 78 7.20 14.36 -5.02
C VAL A 78 6.61 14.99 -6.28
N GLU A 79 6.84 14.35 -7.42
CA GLU A 79 6.18 14.74 -8.66
C GLU A 79 4.71 14.29 -8.66
N LEU A 80 3.86 15.01 -9.37
CA LEU A 80 2.43 14.70 -9.41
C LEU A 80 2.16 13.25 -9.85
N TYR A 81 2.89 12.76 -10.85
CA TYR A 81 2.69 11.39 -11.35
C TYR A 81 3.00 10.33 -10.29
N GLU A 82 3.89 10.62 -9.32
CA GLU A 82 4.24 9.68 -8.27
C GLU A 82 3.04 9.38 -7.35
N LEU A 83 2.09 10.31 -7.21
CA LEU A 83 0.86 10.08 -6.46
C LEU A 83 -0.01 8.97 -7.07
N PHE A 84 0.13 8.71 -8.36
CA PHE A 84 -0.62 7.71 -9.11
C PHE A 84 0.16 6.43 -9.36
N GLN A 85 1.36 6.33 -8.83
CA GLN A 85 2.15 5.10 -8.86
C GLN A 85 1.70 4.18 -7.72
N PHE A 86 0.70 3.35 -8.00
CA PHE A 86 0.09 2.46 -7.02
C PHE A 86 0.80 1.12 -6.88
N SER A 87 1.76 0.84 -7.73
CA SER A 87 2.65 -0.29 -7.52
C SER A 87 3.48 -0.02 -6.27
N PRO A 88 3.69 -1.02 -5.40
CA PRO A 88 4.56 -0.84 -4.26
C PRO A 88 5.91 -0.34 -4.78
N SER A 89 6.27 0.88 -4.42
CA SER A 89 7.57 1.49 -4.74
C SER A 89 8.72 0.83 -3.96
N LYS A 90 8.38 0.11 -2.91
CA LYS A 90 9.17 -1.00 -2.42
C LYS A 90 8.72 -2.21 -3.22
N GLU A 91 9.59 -2.72 -4.07
CA GLU A 91 9.56 -4.15 -4.31
C GLU A 91 9.22 -4.77 -2.97
N LEU A 92 8.01 -5.34 -2.88
CA LEU A 92 7.73 -6.26 -1.80
C LEU A 92 9.00 -7.08 -1.73
N ASP A 93 9.73 -6.96 -0.66
CA ASP A 93 10.85 -7.85 -0.42
C ASP A 93 10.24 -9.23 -0.21
N PHE A 94 9.85 -9.85 -1.31
CA PHE A 94 9.25 -11.18 -1.34
C PHE A 94 10.08 -12.16 -0.54
N LYS A 95 11.40 -11.95 -0.53
CA LYS A 95 12.30 -12.76 0.26
C LYS A 95 12.03 -12.59 1.76
N SER A 96 11.95 -11.37 2.25
CA SER A 96 11.62 -11.10 3.66
C SER A 96 10.22 -11.57 4.03
N GLU A 97 9.24 -11.35 3.17
CA GLU A 97 7.86 -11.79 3.40
C GLU A 97 7.77 -13.32 3.44
N ILE A 98 8.39 -14.02 2.50
CA ILE A 98 8.41 -15.48 2.47
C ILE A 98 9.16 -16.02 3.69
N THR A 99 10.26 -15.39 4.08
CA THR A 99 11.03 -15.77 5.29
C THR A 99 10.17 -15.62 6.54
N ASN A 100 9.45 -14.51 6.68
CA ASN A 100 8.56 -14.29 7.81
C ASN A 100 7.43 -15.33 7.86
N ILE A 101 6.82 -15.65 6.73
CA ILE A 101 5.80 -16.70 6.63
C ILE A 101 6.40 -18.05 7.01
N TYR A 102 7.56 -18.38 6.48
CA TYR A 102 8.25 -19.64 6.75
C TYR A 102 8.53 -19.80 8.25
N ASP A 103 9.04 -18.76 8.89
CA ASP A 103 9.37 -18.79 10.32
C ASP A 103 8.14 -18.98 11.22
N CYS A 104 6.96 -18.52 10.76
CA CYS A 104 5.70 -18.71 11.47
C CYS A 104 5.09 -20.12 11.32
N LEU A 105 5.60 -20.93 10.40
CA LEU A 105 5.06 -22.26 10.12
C LEU A 105 5.73 -23.33 10.97
N ASN A 106 4.99 -24.40 11.31
CA ASN A 106 5.59 -25.59 11.89
C ASN A 106 6.41 -26.35 10.83
N LYS A 107 7.23 -27.33 11.26
CA LYS A 107 8.13 -28.04 10.36
C LYS A 107 7.42 -28.77 9.21
N GLU A 108 6.25 -29.34 9.46
CA GLU A 108 5.46 -29.99 8.43
C GLU A 108 5.04 -29.03 7.33
N LYS A 109 4.55 -27.85 7.72
CA LYS A 109 4.15 -26.80 6.79
C LYS A 109 5.34 -26.14 6.09
N GLN A 110 6.46 -26.00 6.77
CA GLN A 110 7.73 -25.56 6.17
C GLN A 110 8.17 -26.50 5.06
N TYR A 111 8.11 -27.80 5.31
CA TYR A 111 8.43 -28.82 4.31
C TYR A 111 7.47 -28.77 3.11
N THR A 112 6.19 -28.59 3.37
CA THR A 112 5.19 -28.44 2.29
C THR A 112 5.48 -27.21 1.44
N LEU A 113 5.77 -26.07 2.06
CA LEU A 113 6.14 -24.85 1.36
C LEU A 113 7.40 -25.03 0.51
N TYR A 114 8.40 -25.69 1.05
CA TYR A 114 9.63 -26.03 0.31
C TYR A 114 9.33 -26.87 -0.93
N ARG A 115 8.52 -27.91 -0.80
CA ARG A 115 8.15 -28.78 -1.94
C ARG A 115 7.42 -28.00 -3.03
N VAL A 116 6.47 -27.16 -2.65
CA VAL A 116 5.73 -26.31 -3.59
C VAL A 116 6.66 -25.34 -4.31
N ALA A 117 7.53 -24.66 -3.57
CA ALA A 117 8.50 -23.74 -4.15
C ALA A 117 9.45 -24.46 -5.12
N LYS A 118 9.87 -25.68 -4.79
CA LYS A 118 10.74 -26.48 -5.63
C LYS A 118 10.04 -26.90 -6.94
N ASP A 119 8.76 -27.21 -6.87
CA ASP A 119 7.98 -27.60 -8.05
C ASP A 119 7.73 -26.43 -9.01
N LEU A 120 7.95 -25.17 -8.57
CA LEU A 120 7.87 -23.99 -9.42
C LEU A 120 9.12 -23.77 -10.28
N LEU A 121 10.20 -24.48 -10.00
CA LEU A 121 11.42 -24.41 -10.78
C LEU A 121 11.34 -25.33 -11.98
#